data_12a89678bf83e9fbda9087e45665c016
#
_entry.id   12a89678bf83e9fbda9087e45665c016
#
_cell.length_a   1.000
_cell.length_b   1.000
_cell.length_c   1.000
_cell.angle_alpha   90.00
_cell.angle_beta   90.00
_cell.angle_gamma   90.00
#
_symmetry.space_group_name_H-M   'P 1'
#
loop_
_entity.id
_entity.type
_entity.pdbx_description
1 polymer ?
#
loop_
_entity_poly.entity_id
_entity_poly.type
_entity_poly.pdbx_seq_one_letter_code
_entity_poly.pdbx_strand_id
1 'polypeptide(L)'
;VASTARMKIALIAHAPAGDTFWDTVRKGAEEAAAKDNVELLYTSDPEAGRQAQLIEQAVDQKVDGIAVTLATPDALKDALKKATDAGIPIVSFNAGEAASAQLGAFTHFGSNEQLAGEAVGSKLAEGGYKHPVCVIQAQGHVGLEARCAGVKAKVPGTEILYVNGADMTSVESTATAKLQASKDADVIIGLGAPITLTLLKSVTTAGSSAKVASFDLNKELAQKVVDGSVLFTVDQQPWLQGYGAVDALWQNKRGGFKVGGGQSVLTGPAIVDQSNAAEVLKFAEQGIR
;
A
#
# COMPACT_ATOMS: atom_id res chain seq x y z
N VAL A 1 28.44 6.31 0.48
CA VAL A 1 27.85 7.02 -0.67
C VAL A 1 28.50 6.50 -1.94
N ALA A 2 27.67 6.17 -2.95
CA ALA A 2 28.18 5.70 -4.23
C ALA A 2 29.03 6.77 -4.95
N SER A 3 30.03 6.32 -5.71
CA SER A 3 30.94 7.20 -6.47
C SER A 3 30.43 7.55 -7.87
N THR A 4 29.20 7.15 -8.21
CA THR A 4 28.57 7.51 -9.49
C THR A 4 28.24 9.00 -9.55
N ALA A 5 28.16 9.55 -10.76
CA ALA A 5 27.61 10.89 -10.96
C ALA A 5 26.19 10.96 -10.36
N ARG A 6 25.86 12.11 -9.77
CA ARG A 6 24.55 12.30 -9.13
C ARG A 6 23.43 12.14 -10.15
N MET A 7 22.53 11.22 -9.87
CA MET A 7 21.33 10.96 -10.67
C MET A 7 20.12 11.65 -10.05
N LYS A 8 19.14 11.98 -10.87
CA LYS A 8 17.86 12.53 -10.43
C LYS A 8 16.76 11.49 -10.64
N ILE A 9 16.12 11.04 -9.57
CA ILE A 9 15.05 10.05 -9.61
C ILE A 9 13.78 10.65 -9.01
N ALA A 10 12.69 10.59 -9.76
CA ALA A 10 11.36 10.97 -9.28
C ALA A 10 10.65 9.76 -8.68
N LEU A 11 10.10 9.92 -7.48
CA LEU A 11 9.19 8.96 -6.86
C LEU A 11 7.82 9.62 -6.74
N ILE A 12 6.83 9.04 -7.42
CA ILE A 12 5.50 9.63 -7.61
C ILE A 12 4.45 8.68 -7.09
N ALA A 13 3.83 9.05 -5.97
CA ALA A 13 2.85 8.23 -5.28
C ALA A 13 1.42 8.78 -5.43
N HIS A 14 0.44 7.97 -5.02
CA HIS A 14 -0.96 8.38 -4.90
C HIS A 14 -1.35 8.66 -3.44
N ALA A 15 -0.39 9.12 -2.63
CA ALA A 15 -0.55 9.30 -1.20
C ALA A 15 -1.57 10.36 -0.86
N PRO A 16 -2.62 10.05 -0.08
CA PRO A 16 -3.48 11.05 0.52
C PRO A 16 -2.76 11.79 1.65
N ALA A 17 -3.17 13.01 1.91
CA ALA A 17 -2.60 13.79 3.00
C ALA A 17 -2.83 13.09 4.35
N GLY A 18 -1.78 13.04 5.17
CA GLY A 18 -1.86 12.52 6.55
C GLY A 18 -1.81 11.00 6.70
N ASP A 19 -1.65 10.23 5.62
CA ASP A 19 -1.45 8.80 5.72
C ASP A 19 0.03 8.48 6.00
N THR A 20 0.30 8.04 7.21
CA THR A 20 1.66 7.74 7.72
C THR A 20 2.34 6.55 7.04
N PHE A 21 1.60 5.70 6.33
CA PHE A 21 2.16 4.64 5.50
C PHE A 21 3.22 5.19 4.54
N TRP A 22 2.92 6.33 3.92
CA TRP A 22 3.78 6.95 2.91
C TRP A 22 5.02 7.60 3.49
N ASP A 23 5.01 7.97 4.76
CA ASP A 23 6.22 8.43 5.47
C ASP A 23 7.26 7.32 5.55
N THR A 24 6.83 6.07 5.77
CA THR A 24 7.71 4.90 5.79
C THR A 24 8.26 4.59 4.40
N VAL A 25 7.45 4.65 3.34
CA VAL A 25 7.91 4.55 1.95
C VAL A 25 8.97 5.60 1.64
N ARG A 26 8.67 6.85 1.96
CA ARG A 26 9.57 7.98 1.72
C ARG A 26 10.90 7.81 2.44
N LYS A 27 10.88 7.37 3.69
CA LYS A 27 12.09 7.12 4.48
C LYS A 27 12.99 6.08 3.81
N GLY A 28 12.43 4.97 3.33
CA GLY A 28 13.19 3.98 2.57
C GLY A 28 13.79 4.54 1.29
N ALA A 29 13.02 5.32 0.55
CA ALA A 29 13.49 5.98 -0.68
C ALA A 29 14.62 6.99 -0.40
N GLU A 30 14.50 7.80 0.66
CA GLU A 30 15.52 8.77 1.06
C GLU A 30 16.82 8.09 1.51
N GLU A 31 16.74 6.96 2.22
CA GLU A 31 17.92 6.20 2.64
C GLU A 31 18.65 5.58 1.44
N ALA A 32 17.92 5.02 0.46
CA ALA A 32 18.51 4.56 -0.79
C ALA A 32 19.15 5.71 -1.57
N ALA A 33 18.45 6.83 -1.71
CA ALA A 33 18.95 8.00 -2.41
C ALA A 33 20.26 8.54 -1.79
N ALA A 34 20.35 8.58 -0.47
CA ALA A 34 21.56 9.00 0.24
C ALA A 34 22.72 8.04 -0.02
N LYS A 35 22.47 6.73 0.00
CA LYS A 35 23.47 5.69 -0.27
C LYS A 35 23.96 5.76 -1.73
N ASP A 36 23.07 5.94 -2.67
CA ASP A 36 23.32 5.82 -4.11
C ASP A 36 23.71 7.14 -4.79
N ASN A 37 23.88 8.20 -4.02
CA ASN A 37 24.15 9.55 -4.54
C ASN A 37 23.07 10.04 -5.50
N VAL A 38 21.82 9.88 -5.13
CA VAL A 38 20.63 10.28 -5.90
C VAL A 38 20.01 11.55 -5.32
N GLU A 39 19.62 12.47 -6.19
CA GLU A 39 18.67 13.53 -5.87
C GLU A 39 17.24 12.96 -6.02
N LEU A 40 16.55 12.77 -4.89
CA LEU A 40 15.20 12.25 -4.87
C LEU A 40 14.18 13.39 -5.01
N LEU A 41 13.35 13.32 -6.03
CA LEU A 41 12.17 14.17 -6.18
C LEU A 41 10.94 13.38 -5.75
N TYR A 42 10.51 13.58 -4.50
CA TYR A 42 9.31 12.96 -3.97
C TYR A 42 8.10 13.84 -4.21
N THR A 43 7.10 13.32 -4.93
CA THR A 43 5.81 13.98 -5.17
C THR A 43 4.67 12.98 -5.00
N SER A 44 3.49 13.46 -4.67
CA SER A 44 2.31 12.62 -4.54
C SER A 44 1.02 13.41 -4.73
N ASP A 45 0.01 12.76 -5.28
CA ASP A 45 -1.35 13.27 -5.31
C ASP A 45 -2.32 12.07 -5.41
N PRO A 46 -3.37 11.99 -4.58
CA PRO A 46 -4.34 10.90 -4.63
C PRO A 46 -5.27 10.96 -5.84
N GLU A 47 -5.39 12.12 -6.49
CA GLU A 47 -6.20 12.30 -7.69
C GLU A 47 -5.39 11.84 -8.92
N ALA A 48 -5.96 10.89 -9.69
CA ALA A 48 -5.26 10.21 -10.77
C ALA A 48 -4.76 11.15 -11.88
N GLY A 49 -5.56 12.13 -12.28
CA GLY A 49 -5.18 13.10 -13.30
C GLY A 49 -4.02 14.00 -12.85
N ARG A 50 -3.97 14.36 -11.57
CA ARG A 50 -2.85 15.10 -10.98
C ARG A 50 -1.60 14.26 -10.84
N GLN A 51 -1.74 12.99 -10.47
CA GLN A 51 -0.61 12.07 -10.47
C GLN A 51 -0.01 11.92 -11.88
N ALA A 52 -0.85 11.82 -12.91
CA ALA A 52 -0.40 11.83 -14.31
C ALA A 52 0.39 13.10 -14.67
N GLN A 53 -0.08 14.27 -14.23
CA GLN A 53 0.65 15.55 -14.43
C GLN A 53 2.02 15.54 -13.74
N LEU A 54 2.14 14.96 -12.55
CA LEU A 54 3.41 14.82 -11.85
C LEU A 54 4.40 13.93 -12.63
N ILE A 55 3.91 12.89 -13.29
CA ILE A 55 4.73 12.04 -14.17
C ILE A 55 5.22 12.86 -15.37
N GLU A 56 4.34 13.62 -16.01
CA GLU A 56 4.71 14.48 -17.15
C GLU A 56 5.74 15.54 -16.76
N GLN A 57 5.60 16.15 -15.58
CA GLN A 57 6.58 17.09 -15.04
C GLN A 57 7.96 16.44 -14.84
N ALA A 58 8.01 15.20 -14.35
CA ALA A 58 9.26 14.47 -14.21
C ALA A 58 9.91 14.19 -15.57
N VAL A 59 9.12 13.87 -16.60
CA VAL A 59 9.61 13.73 -17.99
C VAL A 59 10.21 15.04 -18.49
N ASP A 60 9.53 16.16 -18.29
CA ASP A 60 10.00 17.49 -18.68
C ASP A 60 11.30 17.90 -17.96
N GLN A 61 11.46 17.47 -16.72
CA GLN A 61 12.69 17.67 -15.95
C GLN A 61 13.84 16.73 -16.34
N LYS A 62 13.59 15.82 -17.27
CA LYS A 62 14.58 14.85 -17.77
C LYS A 62 15.23 14.03 -16.65
N VAL A 63 14.43 13.52 -15.74
CA VAL A 63 14.91 12.67 -14.66
C VAL A 63 15.55 11.39 -15.21
N ASP A 64 16.46 10.80 -14.44
CA ASP A 64 17.16 9.57 -14.81
C ASP A 64 16.33 8.30 -14.57
N GLY A 65 15.28 8.38 -13.79
CA GLY A 65 14.36 7.29 -13.53
C GLY A 65 13.07 7.76 -12.84
N ILE A 66 12.01 6.97 -12.99
CA ILE A 66 10.71 7.21 -12.36
C ILE A 66 10.29 5.96 -11.59
N ALA A 67 10.05 6.13 -10.29
CA ALA A 67 9.34 5.18 -9.44
C ALA A 67 7.90 5.65 -9.27
N VAL A 68 6.91 4.81 -9.53
CA VAL A 68 5.50 5.22 -9.59
C VAL A 68 4.57 4.17 -9.01
N THR A 69 3.52 4.60 -8.30
CA THR A 69 2.41 3.74 -7.90
C THR A 69 1.33 3.73 -8.97
N LEU A 70 0.74 2.57 -9.23
CA LEU A 70 -0.24 2.36 -10.31
C LEU A 70 -1.63 2.01 -9.75
N ALA A 71 -2.13 2.80 -8.80
CA ALA A 71 -3.44 2.57 -8.19
C ALA A 71 -4.60 2.69 -9.20
N THR A 72 -4.44 3.58 -10.19
CA THR A 72 -5.39 3.81 -11.28
C THR A 72 -4.63 3.75 -12.61
N PRO A 73 -4.24 2.55 -13.07
CA PRO A 73 -3.29 2.41 -14.16
C PRO A 73 -3.75 3.01 -15.49
N ASP A 74 -5.04 2.91 -15.81
CA ASP A 74 -5.57 3.46 -17.06
C ASP A 74 -5.41 4.98 -17.17
N ALA A 75 -5.55 5.69 -16.05
CA ALA A 75 -5.39 7.15 -16.01
C ALA A 75 -3.92 7.60 -16.19
N LEU A 76 -2.96 6.71 -15.95
CA LEU A 76 -1.52 7.01 -16.00
C LEU A 76 -0.87 6.57 -17.30
N LYS A 77 -1.58 5.85 -18.14
CA LYS A 77 -1.06 5.21 -19.34
C LYS A 77 -0.34 6.17 -20.29
N ASP A 78 -0.97 7.29 -20.62
CA ASP A 78 -0.41 8.25 -21.58
C ASP A 78 0.83 8.98 -21.03
N ALA A 79 0.80 9.34 -19.74
CA ALA A 79 1.95 9.97 -19.08
C ALA A 79 3.15 9.01 -19.01
N LEU A 80 2.92 7.75 -18.68
CA LEU A 80 3.97 6.71 -18.64
C LEU A 80 4.51 6.40 -20.03
N LYS A 81 3.66 6.44 -21.06
CA LYS A 81 4.13 6.33 -22.46
C LYS A 81 5.08 7.45 -22.83
N LYS A 82 4.80 8.69 -22.42
CA LYS A 82 5.73 9.81 -22.62
C LYS A 82 7.09 9.55 -21.95
N ALA A 83 7.10 8.96 -20.76
CA ALA A 83 8.34 8.61 -20.06
C ALA A 83 9.12 7.53 -20.82
N THR A 84 8.49 6.46 -21.28
CA THR A 84 9.14 5.41 -22.06
C THR A 84 9.62 5.90 -23.41
N ASP A 85 8.86 6.73 -24.10
CA ASP A 85 9.25 7.35 -25.38
C ASP A 85 10.48 8.28 -25.20
N ALA A 86 10.63 8.89 -24.03
CA ALA A 86 11.81 9.70 -23.67
C ALA A 86 13.01 8.86 -23.19
N GLY A 87 12.89 7.52 -23.16
CA GLY A 87 13.96 6.63 -22.70
C GLY A 87 14.18 6.62 -21.19
N ILE A 88 13.22 7.08 -20.39
CA ILE A 88 13.31 7.10 -18.93
C ILE A 88 12.89 5.73 -18.38
N PRO A 89 13.75 5.01 -17.63
CA PRO A 89 13.40 3.75 -17.01
C PRO A 89 12.34 3.95 -15.91
N ILE A 90 11.42 3.00 -15.83
CA ILE A 90 10.29 3.02 -14.88
C ILE A 90 10.35 1.78 -13.99
N VAL A 91 10.14 1.99 -12.70
CA VAL A 91 9.84 0.96 -11.70
C VAL A 91 8.49 1.31 -11.09
N SER A 92 7.60 0.34 -10.96
CA SER A 92 6.39 0.53 -10.17
C SER A 92 6.55 -0.03 -8.76
N PHE A 93 5.74 0.44 -7.84
CA PHE A 93 5.73 -0.07 -6.48
C PHE A 93 4.34 0.10 -5.85
N ASN A 94 4.08 -0.63 -4.78
CA ASN A 94 2.88 -0.60 -3.97
C ASN A 94 1.63 -1.12 -4.69
N ALA A 95 1.15 -0.43 -5.71
CA ALA A 95 -0.11 -0.74 -6.38
C ALA A 95 0.07 -0.99 -7.88
N GLY A 96 -0.80 -1.84 -8.44
CA GLY A 96 -0.89 -2.05 -9.87
C GLY A 96 0.10 -3.06 -10.46
N GLU A 97 0.53 -4.05 -9.68
CA GLU A 97 1.45 -5.12 -10.12
C GLU A 97 1.05 -5.70 -11.50
N ALA A 98 -0.23 -6.03 -11.69
CA ALA A 98 -0.71 -6.65 -12.91
C ALA A 98 -0.54 -5.78 -14.18
N ALA A 99 -0.57 -4.46 -14.03
CA ALA A 99 -0.40 -3.51 -15.13
C ALA A 99 1.05 -3.04 -15.32
N SER A 100 1.94 -3.36 -14.41
CA SER A 100 3.31 -2.84 -14.33
C SER A 100 4.10 -3.00 -15.61
N ALA A 101 4.26 -4.23 -16.10
CA ALA A 101 5.02 -4.51 -17.32
C ALA A 101 4.40 -3.87 -18.57
N GLN A 102 3.08 -3.90 -18.68
CA GLN A 102 2.35 -3.33 -19.81
C GLN A 102 2.51 -1.81 -19.87
N LEU A 103 2.65 -1.14 -18.72
CA LEU A 103 2.87 0.30 -18.64
C LEU A 103 4.34 0.71 -18.70
N GLY A 104 5.24 -0.22 -18.99
CA GLY A 104 6.64 0.06 -19.27
C GLY A 104 7.58 -0.04 -18.06
N ALA A 105 7.10 -0.47 -16.90
CA ALA A 105 7.99 -0.73 -15.76
C ALA A 105 8.76 -2.05 -15.95
N PHE A 106 10.05 -2.05 -15.61
CA PHE A 106 10.86 -3.26 -15.72
C PHE A 106 10.78 -4.16 -14.49
N THR A 107 10.27 -3.67 -13.38
CA THR A 107 9.96 -4.45 -12.18
C THR A 107 8.91 -3.74 -11.31
N HIS A 108 8.38 -4.47 -10.33
CA HIS A 108 7.43 -3.97 -9.34
C HIS A 108 7.86 -4.40 -7.94
N PHE A 109 7.83 -3.48 -6.98
CA PHE A 109 8.07 -3.76 -5.56
C PHE A 109 6.75 -3.63 -4.80
N GLY A 110 6.24 -4.72 -4.25
CA GLY A 110 4.98 -4.69 -3.52
C GLY A 110 4.48 -6.07 -3.12
N SER A 111 3.21 -6.12 -2.71
CA SER A 111 2.48 -7.36 -2.48
C SER A 111 1.65 -7.72 -3.70
N ASN A 112 1.42 -9.02 -3.90
CA ASN A 112 0.30 -9.47 -4.70
C ASN A 112 -0.96 -9.32 -3.85
N GLU A 113 -1.78 -8.33 -4.16
CA GLU A 113 -2.91 -7.93 -3.30
C GLU A 113 -4.04 -8.96 -3.25
N GLN A 114 -4.25 -9.72 -4.33
CA GLN A 114 -5.18 -10.84 -4.34
C GLN A 114 -4.71 -11.94 -3.36
N LEU A 115 -3.44 -12.33 -3.42
CA LEU A 115 -2.86 -13.33 -2.50
C LEU A 115 -2.86 -12.82 -1.05
N ALA A 116 -2.62 -11.54 -0.83
CA ALA A 116 -2.71 -10.94 0.51
C ALA A 116 -4.13 -11.03 1.07
N GLY A 117 -5.13 -10.71 0.25
CA GLY A 117 -6.54 -10.88 0.61
C GLY A 117 -6.92 -12.34 0.88
N GLU A 118 -6.41 -13.27 0.07
CA GLU A 118 -6.63 -14.71 0.28
C GLU A 118 -5.98 -15.20 1.59
N ALA A 119 -4.80 -14.71 1.94
CA ALA A 119 -4.15 -15.04 3.21
C ALA A 119 -4.99 -14.57 4.42
N VAL A 120 -5.55 -13.36 4.35
CA VAL A 120 -6.49 -12.85 5.35
C VAL A 120 -7.74 -13.72 5.41
N GLY A 121 -8.34 -14.02 4.27
CA GLY A 121 -9.54 -14.84 4.19
C GLY A 121 -9.33 -16.23 4.77
N SER A 122 -8.20 -16.89 4.48
CA SER A 122 -7.84 -18.19 5.04
C SER A 122 -7.71 -18.12 6.57
N LYS A 123 -7.00 -17.11 7.08
CA LYS A 123 -6.84 -16.91 8.53
C LYS A 123 -8.17 -16.66 9.23
N LEU A 124 -9.07 -15.91 8.61
CA LEU A 124 -10.43 -15.69 9.14
C LEU A 124 -11.27 -16.97 9.12
N ALA A 125 -11.22 -17.74 8.04
CA ALA A 125 -11.92 -19.01 7.92
C ALA A 125 -11.45 -20.02 8.98
N GLU A 126 -10.14 -20.13 9.20
CA GLU A 126 -9.55 -20.94 10.28
C GLU A 126 -10.03 -20.50 11.66
N GLY A 127 -10.25 -19.21 11.87
CA GLY A 127 -10.82 -18.64 13.09
C GLY A 127 -12.33 -18.80 13.23
N GLY A 128 -13.00 -19.39 12.24
CA GLY A 128 -14.44 -19.63 12.25
C GLY A 128 -15.30 -18.42 11.84
N TYR A 129 -14.70 -17.35 11.31
CA TYR A 129 -15.44 -16.17 10.85
C TYR A 129 -16.11 -16.45 9.51
N LYS A 130 -17.38 -16.02 9.38
CA LYS A 130 -18.22 -16.32 8.20
C LYS A 130 -18.82 -15.09 7.54
N HIS A 131 -18.89 -13.96 8.24
CA HIS A 131 -19.55 -12.74 7.81
C HIS A 131 -18.65 -11.51 7.94
N PRO A 132 -17.48 -11.50 7.26
CA PRO A 132 -16.60 -10.33 7.27
C PRO A 132 -17.22 -9.15 6.51
N VAL A 133 -16.93 -7.94 6.99
CA VAL A 133 -17.15 -6.69 6.24
C VAL A 133 -15.79 -6.15 5.86
N CYS A 134 -15.48 -6.11 4.56
CA CYS A 134 -14.24 -5.58 4.02
C CYS A 134 -14.44 -4.13 3.58
N VAL A 135 -13.71 -3.20 4.20
CA VAL A 135 -13.91 -1.75 4.01
C VAL A 135 -12.91 -1.19 3.01
N ILE A 136 -13.42 -0.64 1.90
CA ILE A 136 -12.61 0.00 0.86
C ILE A 136 -12.72 1.52 0.99
N GLN A 137 -11.60 2.18 1.32
CA GLN A 137 -11.52 3.62 1.51
C GLN A 137 -11.27 4.43 0.24
N ALA A 138 -10.99 3.77 -0.88
CA ALA A 138 -10.81 4.40 -2.19
C ALA A 138 -11.38 3.49 -3.28
N GLN A 139 -12.63 3.75 -3.66
CA GLN A 139 -13.31 2.97 -4.69
C GLN A 139 -12.55 3.04 -6.02
N GLY A 140 -12.38 1.90 -6.69
CA GLY A 140 -11.67 1.79 -7.95
C GLY A 140 -10.14 1.68 -7.82
N HIS A 141 -9.60 1.75 -6.62
CA HIS A 141 -8.19 1.45 -6.37
C HIS A 141 -7.95 -0.04 -6.53
N VAL A 142 -7.26 -0.45 -7.58
CA VAL A 142 -7.14 -1.88 -7.98
C VAL A 142 -6.56 -2.77 -6.88
N GLY A 143 -5.62 -2.28 -6.08
CA GLY A 143 -5.04 -3.04 -4.97
C GLY A 143 -6.04 -3.30 -3.84
N LEU A 144 -6.82 -2.29 -3.46
CA LEU A 144 -7.82 -2.42 -2.40
C LEU A 144 -8.98 -3.32 -2.83
N GLU A 145 -9.44 -3.18 -4.08
CA GLU A 145 -10.45 -4.07 -4.65
C GLU A 145 -9.96 -5.53 -4.65
N ALA A 146 -8.70 -5.76 -5.02
CA ALA A 146 -8.10 -7.10 -5.04
C ALA A 146 -7.99 -7.71 -3.63
N ARG A 147 -7.66 -6.91 -2.61
CA ARG A 147 -7.64 -7.39 -1.20
C ARG A 147 -8.98 -7.94 -0.77
N CYS A 148 -10.06 -7.18 -0.97
CA CYS A 148 -11.41 -7.63 -0.62
C CYS A 148 -11.88 -8.81 -1.48
N ALA A 149 -11.54 -8.84 -2.77
CA ALA A 149 -11.83 -9.99 -3.63
C ALA A 149 -11.14 -11.27 -3.12
N GLY A 150 -9.89 -11.16 -2.68
CA GLY A 150 -9.14 -12.28 -2.08
C GLY A 150 -9.78 -12.79 -0.80
N VAL A 151 -10.21 -11.90 0.09
CA VAL A 151 -10.94 -12.27 1.32
C VAL A 151 -12.22 -13.02 0.96
N LYS A 152 -13.01 -12.48 0.03
CA LYS A 152 -14.28 -13.08 -0.40
C LYS A 152 -14.10 -14.43 -1.06
N ALA A 153 -13.01 -14.65 -1.79
CA ALA A 153 -12.69 -15.94 -2.40
C ALA A 153 -12.53 -17.06 -1.36
N LYS A 154 -12.06 -16.73 -0.16
CA LYS A 154 -11.89 -17.70 0.94
C LYS A 154 -13.06 -17.72 1.92
N VAL A 155 -13.74 -16.59 2.09
CA VAL A 155 -14.91 -16.45 2.95
C VAL A 155 -16.05 -15.84 2.14
N PRO A 156 -16.88 -16.67 1.47
CA PRO A 156 -17.90 -16.18 0.52
C PRO A 156 -18.95 -15.25 1.13
N GLY A 157 -19.17 -15.30 2.44
CA GLY A 157 -20.06 -14.40 3.17
C GLY A 157 -19.53 -12.97 3.36
N THR A 158 -18.36 -12.64 2.80
CA THR A 158 -17.77 -11.30 2.88
C THR A 158 -18.59 -10.28 2.12
N GLU A 159 -18.96 -9.19 2.81
CA GLU A 159 -19.56 -7.99 2.20
C GLU A 159 -18.52 -6.90 2.03
N ILE A 160 -18.65 -6.08 0.99
CA ILE A 160 -17.78 -4.94 0.73
C ILE A 160 -18.50 -3.66 1.12
N LEU A 161 -17.84 -2.81 1.90
CA LEU A 161 -18.31 -1.50 2.29
C LEU A 161 -17.39 -0.43 1.73
N TYR A 162 -17.91 0.43 0.85
CA TYR A 162 -17.17 1.59 0.36
C TYR A 162 -17.34 2.78 1.29
N VAL A 163 -16.24 3.44 1.61
CA VAL A 163 -16.21 4.64 2.45
C VAL A 163 -15.32 5.71 1.81
N ASN A 164 -15.49 6.96 2.25
CA ASN A 164 -14.62 8.05 1.82
C ASN A 164 -13.41 8.16 2.76
N GLY A 165 -12.28 7.60 2.37
CA GLY A 165 -11.05 7.61 3.17
C GLY A 165 -10.41 8.97 3.39
N ALA A 166 -10.87 10.03 2.70
CA ALA A 166 -10.44 11.40 2.94
C ALA A 166 -11.16 12.06 4.14
N ASP A 167 -12.22 11.44 4.63
CA ASP A 167 -13.06 11.95 5.73
C ASP A 167 -13.29 10.86 6.78
N MET A 168 -12.44 10.84 7.81
CA MET A 168 -12.51 9.83 8.89
C MET A 168 -13.78 9.91 9.71
N THR A 169 -14.41 11.08 9.84
CA THR A 169 -15.71 11.22 10.50
C THR A 169 -16.79 10.51 9.69
N SER A 170 -16.78 10.65 8.39
CA SER A 170 -17.67 9.92 7.48
C SER A 170 -17.40 8.41 7.51
N VAL A 171 -16.15 7.98 7.55
CA VAL A 171 -15.77 6.56 7.69
C VAL A 171 -16.37 5.97 8.96
N GLU A 172 -16.20 6.65 10.10
CA GLU A 172 -16.70 6.20 11.39
C GLU A 172 -18.25 6.05 11.37
N SER A 173 -18.95 7.05 10.87
CA SER A 173 -20.42 7.03 10.84
C SER A 173 -20.97 5.98 9.87
N THR A 174 -20.37 5.82 8.69
CA THR A 174 -20.77 4.83 7.69
C THR A 174 -20.56 3.40 8.21
N ALA A 175 -19.39 3.12 8.79
CA ALA A 175 -19.10 1.81 9.37
C ALA A 175 -19.98 1.50 10.59
N THR A 176 -20.25 2.50 11.44
CA THR A 176 -21.17 2.37 12.58
C THR A 176 -22.57 1.96 12.10
N ALA A 177 -23.11 2.66 11.10
CA ALA A 177 -24.42 2.36 10.52
C ALA A 177 -24.46 0.95 9.91
N LYS A 178 -23.40 0.53 9.21
CA LYS A 178 -23.29 -0.82 8.65
C LYS A 178 -23.34 -1.89 9.74
N LEU A 179 -22.59 -1.73 10.82
CA LEU A 179 -22.55 -2.68 11.93
C LEU A 179 -23.87 -2.71 12.71
N GLN A 180 -24.57 -1.60 12.82
CA GLN A 180 -25.91 -1.56 13.42
C GLN A 180 -26.95 -2.30 12.57
N ALA A 181 -26.84 -2.22 11.24
CA ALA A 181 -27.74 -2.91 10.31
C ALA A 181 -27.40 -4.40 10.13
N SER A 182 -26.13 -4.79 10.25
CA SER A 182 -25.63 -6.15 10.00
C SER A 182 -25.20 -6.80 11.30
N LYS A 183 -26.16 -7.30 12.08
CA LYS A 183 -25.92 -7.91 13.40
C LYS A 183 -25.13 -9.22 13.34
N ASP A 184 -25.09 -9.88 12.20
CA ASP A 184 -24.33 -11.09 11.92
C ASP A 184 -22.88 -10.83 11.50
N ALA A 185 -22.50 -9.57 11.25
CA ALA A 185 -21.10 -9.22 10.97
C ALA A 185 -20.21 -9.64 12.15
N ASP A 186 -19.25 -10.54 11.89
CA ASP A 186 -18.39 -11.14 12.91
C ASP A 186 -16.96 -10.59 12.89
N VAL A 187 -16.56 -9.97 11.78
CA VAL A 187 -15.29 -9.24 11.67
C VAL A 187 -15.44 -8.07 10.70
N ILE A 188 -14.77 -6.97 10.98
CA ILE A 188 -14.63 -5.84 10.07
C ILE A 188 -13.16 -5.64 9.76
N ILE A 189 -12.83 -5.46 8.48
CA ILE A 189 -11.46 -5.42 7.98
C ILE A 189 -11.17 -4.03 7.43
N GLY A 190 -10.17 -3.35 8.00
CA GLY A 190 -9.62 -2.12 7.47
C GLY A 190 -8.44 -2.40 6.54
N LEU A 191 -8.36 -1.66 5.44
CA LEU A 191 -7.30 -1.83 4.44
C LEU A 191 -6.16 -0.82 4.58
N GLY A 192 -6.02 -0.24 5.74
CA GLY A 192 -4.96 0.68 6.12
C GLY A 192 -5.02 0.96 7.61
N ALA A 193 -3.91 1.37 8.21
CA ALA A 193 -3.84 1.57 9.65
C ALA A 193 -4.78 2.69 10.16
N PRO A 194 -4.81 3.90 9.57
CA PRO A 194 -5.73 4.96 10.03
C PRO A 194 -7.21 4.56 9.91
N ILE A 195 -7.58 3.88 8.83
CA ILE A 195 -8.94 3.37 8.62
C ILE A 195 -9.29 2.38 9.73
N THR A 196 -8.43 1.41 10.00
CA THR A 196 -8.68 0.37 11.02
C THR A 196 -8.83 0.98 12.41
N LEU A 197 -8.03 1.96 12.77
CA LEU A 197 -8.15 2.67 14.04
C LEU A 197 -9.51 3.38 14.17
N THR A 198 -10.03 3.91 13.07
CA THR A 198 -11.38 4.48 13.02
C THR A 198 -12.46 3.40 13.13
N LEU A 199 -12.28 2.25 12.49
CA LEU A 199 -13.22 1.13 12.59
C LEU A 199 -13.34 0.56 14.02
N LEU A 200 -12.27 0.59 14.80
CA LEU A 200 -12.33 0.24 16.24
C LEU A 200 -13.35 1.12 16.99
N LYS A 201 -13.39 2.40 16.68
CA LYS A 201 -14.37 3.35 17.26
C LYS A 201 -15.80 2.99 16.80
N SER A 202 -15.96 2.65 15.52
CA SER A 202 -17.26 2.26 14.95
C SER A 202 -17.83 1.02 15.63
N VAL A 203 -17.01 0.01 15.89
CA VAL A 203 -17.40 -1.22 16.61
C VAL A 203 -17.94 -0.88 18.00
N THR A 204 -17.23 -0.03 18.73
CA THR A 204 -17.63 0.42 20.07
C THR A 204 -18.94 1.22 20.00
N THR A 205 -19.04 2.20 19.12
CA THR A 205 -20.22 3.06 18.97
C THR A 205 -21.45 2.28 18.56
N ALA A 206 -21.30 1.29 17.67
CA ALA A 206 -22.39 0.43 17.23
C ALA A 206 -22.81 -0.60 18.27
N GLY A 207 -22.04 -0.79 19.34
CA GLY A 207 -22.25 -1.90 20.29
C GLY A 207 -22.13 -3.26 19.60
N SER A 208 -21.27 -3.38 18.58
CA SER A 208 -21.09 -4.60 17.80
C SER A 208 -20.12 -5.56 18.49
N SER A 209 -20.36 -6.85 18.34
CA SER A 209 -19.44 -7.91 18.77
C SER A 209 -18.39 -8.28 17.71
N ALA A 210 -18.40 -7.61 16.55
CA ALA A 210 -17.46 -7.86 15.48
C ALA A 210 -16.01 -7.62 15.94
N LYS A 211 -15.12 -8.54 15.57
CA LYS A 211 -13.68 -8.37 15.73
C LYS A 211 -13.14 -7.47 14.63
N VAL A 212 -11.90 -7.00 14.79
CA VAL A 212 -11.26 -6.12 13.82
C VAL A 212 -9.98 -6.77 13.31
N ALA A 213 -9.80 -6.78 12.00
CA ALA A 213 -8.57 -7.17 11.33
C ALA A 213 -8.09 -6.02 10.44
N SER A 214 -6.82 -6.01 10.08
CA SER A 214 -6.21 -4.87 9.40
C SER A 214 -5.24 -5.28 8.31
N PHE A 215 -4.97 -4.32 7.44
CA PHE A 215 -3.78 -4.25 6.59
C PHE A 215 -2.97 -3.04 7.03
N ASP A 216 -1.67 -3.11 6.77
CA ASP A 216 -0.67 -2.09 7.06
C ASP A 216 -0.40 -1.89 8.57
N LEU A 217 0.61 -1.08 8.85
CA LEU A 217 1.07 -0.80 10.19
C LEU A 217 1.30 0.70 10.40
N ASN A 218 1.12 1.11 11.63
CA ASN A 218 1.78 2.22 12.28
C ASN A 218 1.98 1.84 13.77
N LYS A 219 2.64 2.69 14.52
CA LYS A 219 2.90 2.44 15.95
C LYS A 219 1.60 2.13 16.73
N GLU A 220 0.56 2.93 16.54
CA GLU A 220 -0.70 2.78 17.26
C GLU A 220 -1.40 1.47 16.91
N LEU A 221 -1.47 1.12 15.61
CA LEU A 221 -2.07 -0.14 15.17
C LEU A 221 -1.28 -1.36 15.67
N ALA A 222 0.04 -1.32 15.62
CA ALA A 222 0.89 -2.39 16.15
C ALA A 222 0.60 -2.62 17.64
N GLN A 223 0.43 -1.57 18.43
CA GLN A 223 0.03 -1.67 19.84
C GLN A 223 -1.36 -2.32 20.00
N LYS A 224 -2.31 -2.02 19.12
CA LYS A 224 -3.64 -2.65 19.11
C LYS A 224 -3.60 -4.15 18.78
N VAL A 225 -2.64 -4.60 18.00
CA VAL A 225 -2.40 -6.02 17.78
C VAL A 225 -1.77 -6.66 19.03
N VAL A 226 -0.80 -5.99 19.66
CA VAL A 226 -0.18 -6.46 20.91
C VAL A 226 -1.22 -6.67 22.00
N ASP A 227 -2.15 -5.74 22.20
CA ASP A 227 -3.18 -5.81 23.25
C ASP A 227 -4.41 -6.67 22.89
N GLY A 228 -4.46 -7.18 21.65
CA GLY A 228 -5.55 -8.05 21.18
C GLY A 228 -6.80 -7.32 20.70
N SER A 229 -6.82 -5.98 20.66
CA SER A 229 -7.95 -5.20 20.12
C SER A 229 -8.12 -5.41 18.61
N VAL A 230 -7.01 -5.68 17.91
CA VAL A 230 -6.97 -6.07 16.50
C VAL A 230 -6.42 -7.50 16.43
N LEU A 231 -7.11 -8.38 15.72
CA LEU A 231 -6.74 -9.80 15.60
C LEU A 231 -5.35 -9.99 14.97
N PHE A 232 -5.12 -9.30 13.86
CA PHE A 232 -3.87 -9.30 13.11
C PHE A 232 -3.88 -8.17 12.10
N THR A 233 -2.72 -7.88 11.54
CA THR A 233 -2.57 -7.02 10.36
C THR A 233 -1.66 -7.67 9.34
N VAL A 234 -1.79 -7.25 8.09
CA VAL A 234 -0.92 -7.68 6.98
C VAL A 234 0.06 -6.57 6.67
N ASP A 235 1.33 -6.82 6.92
CA ASP A 235 2.39 -5.87 6.61
C ASP A 235 2.93 -6.13 5.21
N GLN A 236 3.05 -5.09 4.43
CA GLN A 236 3.66 -5.14 3.10
C GLN A 236 5.07 -4.52 3.06
N GLN A 237 5.61 -4.17 4.19
CA GLN A 237 6.98 -3.65 4.35
C GLN A 237 7.25 -2.43 3.45
N PRO A 238 6.57 -1.30 3.66
CA PRO A 238 6.60 -0.14 2.76
C PRO A 238 7.99 0.52 2.65
N TRP A 239 8.82 0.44 3.69
CA TRP A 239 10.19 0.91 3.61
C TRP A 239 10.98 0.22 2.48
N LEU A 240 10.81 -1.11 2.36
CA LEU A 240 11.44 -1.88 1.27
C LEU A 240 10.93 -1.46 -0.11
N GLN A 241 9.68 -1.07 -0.23
CA GLN A 241 9.11 -0.60 -1.51
C GLN A 241 9.80 0.69 -1.97
N GLY A 242 9.93 1.67 -1.11
CA GLY A 242 10.60 2.93 -1.42
C GLY A 242 12.10 2.75 -1.66
N TYR A 243 12.76 2.01 -0.77
CA TYR A 243 14.19 1.72 -0.89
C TYR A 243 14.50 0.95 -2.17
N GLY A 244 13.80 -0.16 -2.41
CA GLY A 244 14.03 -1.02 -3.57
C GLY A 244 13.78 -0.31 -4.89
N ALA A 245 12.74 0.51 -4.98
CA ALA A 245 12.42 1.24 -6.21
C ALA A 245 13.53 2.24 -6.61
N VAL A 246 14.06 3.00 -5.67
CA VAL A 246 15.14 3.95 -5.93
C VAL A 246 16.45 3.22 -6.26
N ASP A 247 16.82 2.22 -5.46
CA ASP A 247 18.04 1.44 -5.66
C ASP A 247 18.04 0.70 -7.01
N ALA A 248 16.90 0.11 -7.40
CA ALA A 248 16.77 -0.57 -8.69
C ALA A 248 16.92 0.38 -9.89
N LEU A 249 16.39 1.59 -9.80
CA LEU A 249 16.56 2.61 -10.84
C LEU A 249 18.00 3.07 -10.95
N TRP A 250 18.68 3.26 -9.82
CA TRP A 250 20.10 3.58 -9.82
C TRP A 250 20.94 2.47 -10.46
N GLN A 251 20.68 1.20 -10.10
CA GLN A 251 21.35 0.05 -10.70
C GLN A 251 21.10 -0.04 -12.20
N ASN A 252 19.86 0.18 -12.63
CA ASN A 252 19.50 0.16 -14.05
C ASN A 252 20.25 1.25 -14.84
N LYS A 253 20.24 2.47 -14.34
CA LYS A 253 20.97 3.59 -15.01
C LYS A 253 22.48 3.37 -15.04
N ARG A 254 23.02 2.75 -13.99
CA ARG A 254 24.45 2.46 -13.89
C ARG A 254 24.93 1.39 -14.86
N GLY A 255 24.18 0.31 -15.06
CA GLY A 255 24.65 -0.86 -15.78
C GLY A 255 23.58 -1.64 -16.55
N GLY A 256 22.38 -1.08 -16.72
CA GLY A 256 21.27 -1.75 -17.37
C GLY A 256 20.66 -2.92 -16.58
N PHE A 257 21.01 -3.03 -15.29
CA PHE A 257 20.52 -4.12 -14.44
C PHE A 257 19.01 -4.03 -14.24
N LYS A 258 18.34 -5.17 -14.27
CA LYS A 258 16.89 -5.31 -14.02
C LYS A 258 16.68 -6.27 -12.87
N VAL A 259 16.42 -5.73 -11.71
CA VAL A 259 16.10 -6.52 -10.52
C VAL A 259 14.81 -7.30 -10.73
N GLY A 260 14.77 -8.53 -10.23
CA GLY A 260 13.58 -9.39 -10.29
C GLY A 260 13.53 -10.31 -11.53
N GLY A 261 14.40 -10.14 -12.52
CA GLY A 261 14.43 -11.02 -13.70
C GLY A 261 13.11 -11.02 -14.50
N GLY A 262 12.43 -9.87 -14.56
CA GLY A 262 11.12 -9.75 -15.23
C GLY A 262 9.93 -10.11 -14.34
N GLN A 263 10.15 -10.43 -13.06
CA GLN A 263 9.11 -10.72 -12.08
C GLN A 263 9.04 -9.61 -11.02
N SER A 264 7.91 -9.53 -10.33
CA SER A 264 7.77 -8.63 -9.17
C SER A 264 8.70 -9.05 -8.04
N VAL A 265 9.24 -8.07 -7.33
CA VAL A 265 9.97 -8.27 -6.07
C VAL A 265 8.96 -8.12 -4.93
N LEU A 266 8.60 -9.24 -4.32
CA LEU A 266 7.59 -9.24 -3.26
C LEU A 266 8.14 -8.66 -1.96
N THR A 267 7.40 -7.73 -1.38
CA THR A 267 7.65 -7.15 -0.06
C THR A 267 6.62 -7.59 1.00
N GLY A 268 5.72 -8.47 0.62
CA GLY A 268 4.67 -9.07 1.44
C GLY A 268 3.81 -10.03 0.63
N PRO A 269 2.79 -10.62 1.26
CA PRO A 269 2.24 -10.32 2.58
C PRO A 269 3.06 -10.92 3.74
N ALA A 270 3.16 -10.19 4.86
CA ALA A 270 3.69 -10.68 6.11
C ALA A 270 2.63 -10.51 7.21
N ILE A 271 2.20 -11.60 7.82
CA ILE A 271 1.18 -11.54 8.88
C ILE A 271 1.83 -11.10 10.19
N VAL A 272 1.24 -10.09 10.82
CA VAL A 272 1.59 -9.61 12.16
C VAL A 272 0.40 -9.88 13.08
N ASP A 273 0.59 -10.77 14.04
CA ASP A 273 -0.40 -11.12 15.07
C ASP A 273 0.22 -11.04 16.46
N GLN A 274 -0.48 -11.48 17.49
CA GLN A 274 0.01 -11.42 18.86
C GLN A 274 1.34 -12.17 19.09
N SER A 275 1.67 -13.14 18.23
CA SER A 275 2.91 -13.91 18.38
C SER A 275 4.18 -13.12 18.03
N ASN A 276 4.08 -12.09 17.18
CA ASN A 276 5.23 -11.31 16.70
C ASN A 276 5.05 -9.78 16.78
N ALA A 277 3.86 -9.31 17.13
CA ALA A 277 3.55 -7.87 17.11
C ALA A 277 4.42 -7.04 18.06
N ALA A 278 4.81 -7.59 19.22
CA ALA A 278 5.66 -6.87 20.19
C ALA A 278 7.06 -6.59 19.62
N GLU A 279 7.61 -7.48 18.81
CA GLU A 279 8.89 -7.26 18.13
C GLU A 279 8.73 -6.25 16.98
N VAL A 280 7.70 -6.41 16.16
CA VAL A 280 7.40 -5.49 15.04
C VAL A 280 7.14 -4.07 15.54
N LEU A 281 6.47 -3.91 16.69
CA LEU A 281 6.22 -2.61 17.31
C LEU A 281 7.51 -1.80 17.52
N LYS A 282 8.61 -2.45 17.89
CA LYS A 282 9.90 -1.76 18.10
C LYS A 282 10.40 -1.09 16.82
N PHE A 283 10.15 -1.69 15.66
CA PHE A 283 10.50 -1.13 14.36
C PHE A 283 9.46 -0.09 13.88
N ALA A 284 8.19 -0.30 14.17
CA ALA A 284 7.14 0.68 13.89
C ALA A 284 7.36 1.98 14.67
N GLU A 285 7.87 1.90 15.89
CA GLU A 285 8.27 3.07 16.70
C GLU A 285 9.41 3.88 16.08
N GLN A 286 10.25 3.23 15.27
CA GLN A 286 11.34 3.87 14.53
C GLN A 286 10.88 4.41 13.15
N GLY A 287 9.63 4.16 12.76
CA GLY A 287 9.07 4.56 11.46
C GLY A 287 9.66 3.81 10.27
N ILE A 288 10.08 2.55 10.48
CA ILE A 288 10.63 1.68 9.42
C ILE A 288 9.77 0.42 9.15
N ARG A 289 8.69 0.27 9.91
CA ARG A 289 7.68 -0.76 9.69
C ARG A 289 6.30 -0.17 9.79
#